data_e348653d5ed8c53be65ffd77279460e6
#
_entry.id   e348653d5ed8c53be65ffd77279460e6
#
_cell.length_a   1.000
_cell.length_b   1.000
_cell.length_c   1.000
_cell.angle_alpha   90.00
_cell.angle_beta   90.00
_cell.angle_gamma   90.00
#
_symmetry.space_group_name_H-M   'P 1'
#
loop_
_entity.id
_entity.type
_entity.pdbx_description
1 polymer ?
#
loop_
_entity_poly.entity_id
_entity_poly.type
_entity_poly.pdbx_seq_one_letter_code
_entity_poly.pdbx_strand_id
1 'polypeptide(L)'
;MGVPSPGCHCRVCSSRDSHDKRLRPSLLLTRGGQNVVIDTTPDFRQQALRARMDRLDAILLTHGHADHIMGFDDIRPFNIRQRAALPVYGNEETFAILRQAFSYVFSGKPTLSTVPIVDLHVVTGPLELLGVTFIPIPLAHGDMEVLGYRFGKAAYLTDFSSLPETSAALLDGLDDLIIDALRDIPHPMHQTVEQALALVRRLAPKRAWFTHIAHDLSHAETNQRLRDAGVPNVQLAYDGLQFDVSVDVPEAARHESQEAACKPAPRRAAGVSTFASPAAWNAHYASPKRSSVLAVGNFDGLHLGHQAILRATVERALETNAVSTALTFDPPPLKVLRPESAPPRISTNTQRLEWCSILGLEAAVVMPFTMELSRLAPEDFVEQILLGELRVATILVGENFRFGHRQAGNVKLLRELGERLGFEVVIVPPVVFRGEIVSSTIIRREIAEGDVSHAGRLLGRPFVLTGAVVSGTGTGSKFTFPTLNLAAEQELLPARGVYITRTCFPGDSQSRRSVTNVGMRPTFNGNALAVETHLLDFSGEIPAKRMEVRFWKRLRQEKKFSGPEELRRQIARDIDSANRFFNRLRKLRSAQLV
;
A
#
# COMPACT_ATOMS: atom_id res chain seq x y z
N MET A 1 -11.68 20.17 21.32
CA MET A 1 -12.13 21.35 20.54
C MET A 1 -10.94 22.13 20.01
N GLY A 2 -11.02 22.71 18.77
CA GLY A 2 -9.99 23.62 18.26
C GLY A 2 -10.08 25.02 18.87
N VAL A 3 -8.94 25.72 19.01
CA VAL A 3 -8.85 27.08 19.53
C VAL A 3 -8.12 27.94 18.50
N PRO A 4 -8.64 29.13 18.10
CA PRO A 4 -9.83 29.81 18.61
C PRO A 4 -11.16 29.15 18.24
N SER A 5 -12.14 29.26 19.11
CA SER A 5 -13.52 28.85 18.81
C SER A 5 -14.20 29.90 17.92
N PRO A 6 -14.93 29.53 16.86
CA PRO A 6 -15.63 30.45 16.00
C PRO A 6 -16.57 31.38 16.79
N GLY A 7 -16.48 32.68 16.53
CA GLY A 7 -17.28 33.70 17.22
C GLY A 7 -16.88 34.03 18.66
N CYS A 8 -15.84 33.40 19.21
CA CYS A 8 -15.37 33.67 20.57
C CYS A 8 -14.28 34.76 20.59
N HIS A 9 -14.45 35.74 21.44
CA HIS A 9 -13.54 36.89 21.63
C HIS A 9 -12.86 36.85 23.01
N CYS A 10 -12.83 35.72 23.70
CA CYS A 10 -12.14 35.58 24.97
C CYS A 10 -10.63 35.83 24.81
N ARG A 11 -9.94 36.03 25.94
CA ARG A 11 -8.52 36.32 25.99
C ARG A 11 -7.66 35.32 25.23
N VAL A 12 -7.97 34.02 25.36
CA VAL A 12 -7.22 32.93 24.70
C VAL A 12 -7.52 32.89 23.21
N CYS A 13 -8.79 33.00 22.81
CA CYS A 13 -9.16 33.01 21.39
C CYS A 13 -8.59 34.23 20.65
N SER A 14 -8.43 35.36 21.33
CA SER A 14 -7.85 36.60 20.81
C SER A 14 -6.34 36.73 21.02
N SER A 15 -5.72 35.75 21.70
CA SER A 15 -4.28 35.75 21.99
C SER A 15 -3.43 35.81 20.71
N ARG A 16 -2.28 36.47 20.80
CA ARG A 16 -1.24 36.46 19.75
C ARG A 16 -0.22 35.35 19.95
N ASP A 17 -0.25 34.65 21.07
CA ASP A 17 0.61 33.48 21.32
C ASP A 17 0.19 32.35 20.40
N SER A 18 1.13 31.82 19.62
CA SER A 18 0.92 30.68 18.72
C SER A 18 0.53 29.41 19.46
N HIS A 19 0.96 29.25 20.72
CA HIS A 19 0.62 28.08 21.55
C HIS A 19 -0.83 28.11 22.05
N ASP A 20 -1.50 29.26 21.97
CA ASP A 20 -2.94 29.38 22.20
C ASP A 20 -3.77 29.09 20.92
N LYS A 21 -3.11 28.85 19.79
CA LYS A 21 -3.76 28.43 18.53
C LYS A 21 -3.62 26.92 18.39
N ARG A 22 -4.68 26.18 18.70
CA ARG A 22 -4.63 24.73 18.83
C ARG A 22 -5.61 24.09 17.87
N LEU A 23 -5.13 23.19 17.06
CA LEU A 23 -5.96 22.26 16.29
C LEU A 23 -6.56 21.21 17.24
N ARG A 24 -7.50 20.41 16.75
CA ARG A 24 -8.03 19.29 17.52
C ARG A 24 -6.94 18.24 17.77
N PRO A 25 -6.94 17.59 18.94
CA PRO A 25 -5.83 16.71 19.34
C PRO A 25 -5.71 15.49 18.45
N SER A 26 -4.53 15.25 17.96
CA SER A 26 -4.10 14.06 17.24
C SER A 26 -2.63 13.83 17.54
N LEU A 27 -2.19 12.60 17.56
CA LEU A 27 -0.80 12.25 17.81
C LEU A 27 -0.19 11.55 16.59
N LEU A 28 0.96 12.04 16.15
CA LEU A 28 1.78 11.40 15.11
C LEU A 28 2.97 10.69 15.76
N LEU A 29 3.10 9.39 15.51
CA LEU A 29 4.25 8.59 15.87
C LEU A 29 5.06 8.25 14.62
N THR A 30 6.36 8.52 14.67
CA THR A 30 7.28 8.28 13.55
C THR A 30 8.44 7.41 13.99
N ARG A 31 8.72 6.33 13.26
CA ARG A 31 9.90 5.48 13.48
C ARG A 31 10.35 4.85 12.17
N GLY A 32 11.65 4.94 11.86
CA GLY A 32 12.20 4.33 10.64
C GLY A 32 11.56 4.81 9.33
N GLY A 33 11.06 6.05 9.28
CA GLY A 33 10.37 6.61 8.12
C GLY A 33 8.93 6.13 7.95
N GLN A 34 8.38 5.39 8.90
CA GLN A 34 6.97 4.99 8.97
C GLN A 34 6.20 5.89 9.93
N ASN A 35 4.91 6.08 9.67
CA ASN A 35 4.04 6.98 10.42
C ASN A 35 2.76 6.27 10.86
N VAL A 36 2.44 6.38 12.14
CA VAL A 36 1.15 5.98 12.73
C VAL A 36 0.50 7.22 13.31
N VAL A 37 -0.78 7.42 13.01
CA VAL A 37 -1.58 8.54 13.54
C VAL A 37 -2.62 7.98 14.51
N ILE A 38 -2.74 8.63 15.67
CA ILE A 38 -3.87 8.42 16.58
C ILE A 38 -4.86 9.55 16.35
N ASP A 39 -6.05 9.21 15.89
CA ASP A 39 -7.19 10.05 15.50
C ASP A 39 -6.97 10.93 14.25
N THR A 40 -7.91 10.80 13.32
CA THR A 40 -8.01 11.62 12.10
C THR A 40 -9.03 12.74 12.32
N THR A 41 -8.62 13.77 13.03
CA THR A 41 -9.48 14.90 13.40
C THR A 41 -9.93 15.70 12.16
N PRO A 42 -10.94 16.58 12.25
CA PRO A 42 -11.29 17.50 11.15
C PRO A 42 -10.12 18.34 10.65
N ASP A 43 -9.07 18.49 11.46
CA ASP A 43 -7.85 19.24 11.13
C ASP A 43 -6.75 18.35 10.55
N PHE A 44 -7.01 17.06 10.33
CA PHE A 44 -6.02 16.07 9.90
C PHE A 44 -5.22 16.50 8.67
N ARG A 45 -5.89 17.05 7.66
CA ARG A 45 -5.21 17.55 6.46
C ARG A 45 -4.17 18.63 6.82
N GLN A 46 -4.52 19.56 7.67
CA GLN A 46 -3.62 20.64 8.10
C GLN A 46 -2.47 20.10 8.96
N GLN A 47 -2.77 19.14 9.84
CA GLN A 47 -1.79 18.45 10.68
C GLN A 47 -0.78 17.66 9.84
N ALA A 48 -1.25 16.89 8.87
CA ALA A 48 -0.41 16.13 7.94
C ALA A 48 0.51 17.03 7.10
N LEU A 49 -0.01 18.16 6.61
CA LEU A 49 0.77 19.15 5.87
C LEU A 49 1.85 19.80 6.75
N ARG A 50 1.50 20.21 7.99
CA ARG A 50 2.44 20.79 8.96
C ARG A 50 3.56 19.80 9.31
N ALA A 51 3.22 18.54 9.55
CA ALA A 51 4.16 17.47 9.85
C ALA A 51 4.93 16.97 8.62
N ARG A 52 4.63 17.47 7.41
CA ARG A 52 5.21 17.03 6.14
C ARG A 52 5.12 15.53 5.95
N MET A 53 3.98 14.93 6.30
CA MET A 53 3.79 13.50 6.20
C MET A 53 3.81 13.06 4.74
N ASP A 54 4.76 12.22 4.39
CA ASP A 54 4.86 11.61 3.05
C ASP A 54 4.13 10.29 2.97
N ARG A 55 3.88 9.67 4.09
CA ARG A 55 3.41 8.30 4.26
C ARG A 55 2.56 8.18 5.51
N LEU A 56 1.57 7.31 5.47
CA LEU A 56 0.75 6.91 6.60
C LEU A 56 0.68 5.37 6.60
N ASP A 57 1.10 4.74 7.68
CA ASP A 57 1.23 3.27 7.74
C ASP A 57 0.09 2.63 8.51
N ALA A 58 -0.45 3.33 9.51
CA ALA A 58 -1.63 2.89 10.25
C ALA A 58 -2.34 4.07 10.91
N ILE A 59 -3.60 3.86 11.25
CA ILE A 59 -4.44 4.77 12.02
C ILE A 59 -4.95 4.01 13.23
N LEU A 60 -4.81 4.60 14.41
CA LEU A 60 -5.44 4.16 15.65
C LEU A 60 -6.57 5.14 15.97
N LEU A 61 -7.78 4.67 16.20
CA LEU A 61 -8.90 5.50 16.62
C LEU A 61 -9.17 5.30 18.10
N THR A 62 -9.30 6.40 18.83
CA THR A 62 -9.65 6.37 20.24
C THR A 62 -11.14 6.13 20.43
N HIS A 63 -11.97 6.86 19.69
CA HIS A 63 -13.43 6.75 19.72
C HIS A 63 -14.09 7.45 18.52
N GLY A 64 -15.42 7.36 18.41
CA GLY A 64 -16.18 7.79 17.25
C GLY A 64 -16.66 9.24 17.23
N HIS A 65 -16.27 10.12 18.17
CA HIS A 65 -16.72 11.51 18.14
C HIS A 65 -16.18 12.28 16.93
N ALA A 66 -16.94 13.28 16.49
CA ALA A 66 -16.67 14.01 15.26
C ALA A 66 -15.29 14.69 15.24
N ASP A 67 -14.82 15.20 16.36
CA ASP A 67 -13.53 15.87 16.46
C ASP A 67 -12.33 14.89 16.45
N HIS A 68 -12.57 13.56 16.44
CA HIS A 68 -11.56 12.52 16.31
C HIS A 68 -11.56 11.80 14.96
N ILE A 69 -12.71 11.75 14.26
CA ILE A 69 -12.82 10.96 13.03
C ILE A 69 -13.13 11.76 11.75
N MET A 70 -13.60 13.01 11.83
CA MET A 70 -14.15 13.69 10.63
C MET A 70 -13.13 14.14 9.59
N GLY A 71 -11.83 14.03 9.85
CA GLY A 71 -10.78 14.16 8.83
C GLY A 71 -10.44 12.84 8.11
N PHE A 72 -11.20 11.78 8.35
CA PHE A 72 -10.94 10.45 7.78
C PHE A 72 -10.92 10.44 6.25
N ASP A 73 -11.69 11.30 5.60
CA ASP A 73 -11.66 11.39 4.14
C ASP A 73 -10.33 11.91 3.57
N ASP A 74 -9.59 12.69 4.33
CA ASP A 74 -8.30 13.27 3.93
C ASP A 74 -7.14 12.25 3.95
N ILE A 75 -7.38 10.98 4.30
CA ILE A 75 -6.38 9.90 4.17
C ILE A 75 -6.21 9.42 2.73
N ARG A 76 -7.14 9.70 1.83
CA ARG A 76 -7.10 9.30 0.40
C ARG A 76 -5.77 9.57 -0.31
N PRO A 77 -5.10 10.73 -0.11
CA PRO A 77 -3.82 11.00 -0.73
C PRO A 77 -2.75 9.95 -0.38
N PHE A 78 -2.78 9.41 0.84
CA PHE A 78 -1.87 8.36 1.27
C PHE A 78 -2.20 7.03 0.59
N ASN A 79 -3.48 6.64 0.49
CA ASN A 79 -3.90 5.48 -0.29
C ASN A 79 -3.41 5.56 -1.75
N ILE A 80 -3.62 6.72 -2.40
CA ILE A 80 -3.22 6.95 -3.79
C ILE A 80 -1.70 6.89 -3.94
N ARG A 81 -0.96 7.49 -3.00
CA ARG A 81 0.50 7.53 -3.02
C ARG A 81 1.11 6.16 -2.74
N GLN A 82 0.64 5.48 -1.71
CA GLN A 82 1.15 4.19 -1.25
C GLN A 82 0.58 3.04 -2.07
N ARG A 83 -0.56 3.24 -2.74
CA ARG A 83 -1.31 2.22 -3.50
C ARG A 83 -1.71 1.04 -2.64
N ALA A 84 -2.07 1.31 -1.40
CA ALA A 84 -2.42 0.32 -0.40
C ALA A 84 -3.66 0.79 0.37
N ALA A 85 -4.43 -0.16 0.87
CA ALA A 85 -5.36 0.08 1.94
C ALA A 85 -4.58 0.50 3.19
N LEU A 86 -5.18 1.36 4.01
CA LEU A 86 -4.61 1.76 5.28
C LEU A 86 -5.24 0.94 6.39
N PRO A 87 -4.45 0.24 7.21
CA PRO A 87 -4.97 -0.44 8.38
C PRO A 87 -5.45 0.59 9.40
N VAL A 88 -6.69 0.43 9.86
CA VAL A 88 -7.33 1.27 10.86
C VAL A 88 -7.75 0.40 12.04
N TYR A 89 -7.29 0.76 13.21
CA TYR A 89 -7.51 0.04 14.45
C TYR A 89 -8.44 0.82 15.37
N GLY A 90 -9.42 0.17 15.97
CA GLY A 90 -10.38 0.78 16.89
C GLY A 90 -11.31 -0.26 17.49
N ASN A 91 -12.25 0.15 18.33
CA ASN A 91 -13.29 -0.75 18.84
C ASN A 91 -14.51 -0.80 17.88
N GLU A 92 -15.39 -1.79 18.06
CA GLU A 92 -16.57 -1.97 17.20
C GLU A 92 -17.53 -0.77 17.23
N GLU A 93 -17.69 -0.12 18.37
CA GLU A 93 -18.56 1.06 18.51
C GLU A 93 -18.04 2.22 17.65
N THR A 94 -16.74 2.49 17.71
CA THR A 94 -16.07 3.48 16.87
C THR A 94 -16.26 3.16 15.38
N PHE A 95 -16.11 1.90 14.99
CA PHE A 95 -16.31 1.49 13.61
C PHE A 95 -17.77 1.57 13.16
N ALA A 96 -18.74 1.33 14.04
CA ALA A 96 -20.15 1.53 13.70
C ALA A 96 -20.44 3.01 13.39
N ILE A 97 -19.92 3.92 14.19
CA ILE A 97 -20.03 5.37 13.97
C ILE A 97 -19.29 5.79 12.69
N LEU A 98 -18.07 5.30 12.49
CA LEU A 98 -17.26 5.58 11.30
C LEU A 98 -17.98 5.16 10.01
N ARG A 99 -18.53 3.93 9.99
CA ARG A 99 -19.30 3.41 8.85
C ARG A 99 -20.54 4.25 8.55
N GLN A 100 -21.19 4.75 9.59
CA GLN A 100 -22.36 5.64 9.45
C GLN A 100 -21.95 7.02 8.90
N ALA A 101 -20.92 7.65 9.50
CA ALA A 101 -20.43 8.97 9.12
C ALA A 101 -19.89 9.00 7.68
N PHE A 102 -19.19 7.95 7.28
CA PHE A 102 -18.55 7.79 5.96
C PHE A 102 -19.19 6.67 5.16
N SER A 103 -20.51 6.57 5.18
CA SER A 103 -21.27 5.50 4.52
C SER A 103 -20.91 5.30 3.04
N TYR A 104 -20.52 6.36 2.34
CA TYR A 104 -20.06 6.28 0.94
C TYR A 104 -18.74 5.51 0.78
N VAL A 105 -17.87 5.48 1.81
CA VAL A 105 -16.62 4.69 1.82
C VAL A 105 -16.92 3.21 1.92
N PHE A 106 -17.91 2.84 2.74
CA PHE A 106 -18.23 1.47 3.11
C PHE A 106 -19.44 0.89 2.35
N SER A 107 -20.06 1.67 1.46
CA SER A 107 -21.29 1.27 0.75
C SER A 107 -21.10 0.15 -0.26
N GLY A 108 -19.86 -0.17 -0.65
CA GLY A 108 -19.56 -1.11 -1.73
C GLY A 108 -20.08 -0.68 -3.12
N LYS A 109 -20.75 0.48 -3.22
CA LYS A 109 -21.26 0.98 -4.49
C LYS A 109 -20.13 1.61 -5.31
N PRO A 110 -20.09 1.33 -6.62
CA PRO A 110 -19.16 2.02 -7.51
C PRO A 110 -19.34 3.54 -7.40
N THR A 111 -18.28 4.26 -7.11
CA THR A 111 -18.28 5.73 -7.10
C THR A 111 -17.33 6.24 -8.16
N LEU A 112 -17.71 7.34 -8.82
CA LEU A 112 -16.86 8.04 -9.80
C LEU A 112 -15.72 8.82 -9.12
N SER A 113 -15.82 9.04 -7.81
CA SER A 113 -14.79 9.70 -7.02
C SER A 113 -13.92 8.69 -6.27
N THR A 114 -12.68 9.08 -6.00
CA THR A 114 -11.80 8.30 -5.11
C THR A 114 -12.34 8.40 -3.69
N VAL A 115 -12.37 7.28 -2.98
CA VAL A 115 -12.74 7.18 -1.57
C VAL A 115 -11.55 6.64 -0.77
N PRO A 116 -11.49 6.84 0.55
CA PRO A 116 -10.56 6.14 1.41
C PRO A 116 -10.62 4.63 1.18
N ILE A 117 -9.45 3.99 1.14
CA ILE A 117 -9.33 2.52 1.07
C ILE A 117 -8.69 2.08 2.37
N VAL A 118 -9.45 1.36 3.18
CA VAL A 118 -9.04 1.00 4.56
C VAL A 118 -9.38 -0.43 4.88
N ASP A 119 -8.56 -1.02 5.76
CA ASP A 119 -8.78 -2.30 6.39
C ASP A 119 -9.07 -2.05 7.87
N LEU A 120 -10.29 -2.36 8.32
CA LEU A 120 -10.72 -2.13 9.71
C LEU A 120 -10.36 -3.33 10.57
N HIS A 121 -9.60 -3.10 11.62
CA HIS A 121 -9.15 -4.12 12.58
C HIS A 121 -9.66 -3.81 13.98
N VAL A 122 -10.54 -4.66 14.52
CA VAL A 122 -11.04 -4.50 15.87
C VAL A 122 -9.92 -4.80 16.87
N VAL A 123 -9.68 -3.85 17.77
CA VAL A 123 -8.66 -3.97 18.81
C VAL A 123 -9.20 -4.80 19.95
N THR A 124 -8.63 -6.00 20.14
CA THR A 124 -8.97 -6.92 21.24
C THR A 124 -7.82 -7.15 22.21
N GLY A 125 -6.65 -6.57 21.95
CA GLY A 125 -5.43 -6.73 22.73
C GLY A 125 -4.25 -5.96 22.15
N PRO A 126 -3.03 -6.19 22.65
CA PRO A 126 -1.83 -5.54 22.13
C PRO A 126 -1.61 -5.78 20.65
N LEU A 127 -1.06 -4.77 19.93
CA LEU A 127 -0.76 -4.81 18.51
C LEU A 127 0.66 -4.30 18.23
N GLU A 128 1.30 -4.87 17.20
CA GLU A 128 2.65 -4.50 16.81
C GLU A 128 2.61 -3.52 15.63
N LEU A 129 3.00 -2.26 15.89
CA LEU A 129 3.13 -1.23 14.85
C LEU A 129 4.49 -0.56 14.98
N LEU A 130 5.14 -0.25 13.88
CA LEU A 130 6.47 0.38 13.86
C LEU A 130 7.56 -0.44 14.60
N GLY A 131 7.36 -1.76 14.81
CA GLY A 131 8.21 -2.57 15.68
C GLY A 131 8.14 -2.16 17.16
N VAL A 132 6.98 -1.67 17.58
CA VAL A 132 6.65 -1.29 18.97
C VAL A 132 5.31 -1.92 19.32
N THR A 133 5.19 -2.47 20.51
CA THR A 133 3.93 -2.98 21.03
C THR A 133 3.06 -1.82 21.49
N PHE A 134 1.86 -1.69 20.90
CA PHE A 134 0.80 -0.79 21.33
C PHE A 134 -0.18 -1.55 22.21
N ILE A 135 -0.36 -1.10 23.43
CA ILE A 135 -1.29 -1.69 24.39
C ILE A 135 -2.52 -0.79 24.46
N PRO A 136 -3.71 -1.28 24.08
CA PRO A 136 -4.95 -0.53 24.25
C PRO A 136 -5.27 -0.36 25.74
N ILE A 137 -5.67 0.85 26.10
CA ILE A 137 -6.04 1.22 27.49
C ILE A 137 -7.54 1.57 27.47
N PRO A 138 -8.43 0.67 27.91
CA PRO A 138 -9.85 1.00 28.02
C PRO A 138 -10.10 2.11 29.04
N LEU A 139 -10.86 3.12 28.64
CA LEU A 139 -11.18 4.30 29.42
C LEU A 139 -12.69 4.54 29.36
N ALA A 140 -13.29 5.13 30.40
CA ALA A 140 -14.68 5.51 30.37
C ALA A 140 -14.84 6.98 29.93
N HIS A 141 -15.76 7.24 29.01
CA HIS A 141 -16.13 8.57 28.53
C HIS A 141 -17.65 8.73 28.62
N GLY A 142 -18.17 9.05 29.82
CA GLY A 142 -19.56 8.89 30.16
C GLY A 142 -19.98 7.43 30.08
N ASP A 143 -20.98 7.14 29.24
CA ASP A 143 -21.48 5.76 29.04
C ASP A 143 -20.72 5.00 27.94
N MET A 144 -19.75 5.63 27.28
CA MET A 144 -18.95 5.03 26.21
C MET A 144 -17.62 4.48 26.73
N GLU A 145 -17.17 3.37 26.16
CA GLU A 145 -15.79 2.92 26.29
C GLU A 145 -14.94 3.51 25.15
N VAL A 146 -13.87 4.21 25.50
CA VAL A 146 -12.90 4.76 24.56
C VAL A 146 -11.52 4.13 24.78
N LEU A 147 -10.66 4.18 23.78
CA LEU A 147 -9.33 3.59 23.83
C LEU A 147 -8.27 4.68 23.97
N GLY A 148 -7.49 4.63 25.05
CA GLY A 148 -6.15 5.17 25.07
C GLY A 148 -5.16 4.16 24.52
N TYR A 149 -3.92 4.58 24.32
CA TYR A 149 -2.87 3.69 23.83
C TYR A 149 -1.55 3.92 24.59
N ARG A 150 -0.95 2.83 25.08
CA ARG A 150 0.43 2.82 25.55
C ARG A 150 1.33 2.29 24.45
N PHE A 151 2.49 2.92 24.25
CA PHE A 151 3.53 2.52 23.29
C PHE A 151 4.91 2.74 23.92
N GLY A 152 5.63 1.66 24.18
CA GLY A 152 6.87 1.70 24.95
C GLY A 152 6.66 2.30 26.35
N LYS A 153 7.42 3.36 26.67
CA LYS A 153 7.30 4.09 27.94
C LYS A 153 6.44 5.36 27.86
N ALA A 154 5.62 5.48 26.82
CA ALA A 154 4.67 6.57 26.69
C ALA A 154 3.22 6.08 26.64
N ALA A 155 2.27 6.93 27.04
CA ALA A 155 0.85 6.70 26.87
C ALA A 155 0.10 7.95 26.44
N TYR A 156 -0.94 7.75 25.60
CA TYR A 156 -1.86 8.78 25.13
C TYR A 156 -3.27 8.46 25.62
N LEU A 157 -3.82 9.29 26.49
CA LEU A 157 -5.12 9.15 27.12
C LEU A 157 -5.93 10.43 26.88
N THR A 158 -6.81 10.40 25.90
CA THR A 158 -7.66 11.56 25.57
C THR A 158 -9.13 11.22 25.79
N ASP A 159 -9.94 12.25 26.03
CA ASP A 159 -11.40 12.16 26.10
C ASP A 159 -11.90 11.07 27.05
N PHE A 160 -11.65 11.24 28.34
CA PHE A 160 -12.16 10.29 29.32
C PHE A 160 -12.63 10.98 30.61
N SER A 161 -13.66 10.41 31.22
CA SER A 161 -14.20 10.86 32.49
C SER A 161 -13.60 10.09 33.70
N SER A 162 -13.22 8.81 33.46
CA SER A 162 -12.57 8.01 34.51
C SER A 162 -11.61 6.98 33.96
N LEU A 163 -10.58 6.64 34.76
CA LEU A 163 -9.59 5.62 34.49
C LEU A 163 -9.86 4.41 35.38
N PRO A 164 -10.33 3.28 34.83
CA PRO A 164 -10.50 2.04 35.58
C PRO A 164 -9.20 1.54 36.20
N GLU A 165 -9.27 0.89 37.39
CA GLU A 165 -8.08 0.34 38.08
C GLU A 165 -7.32 -0.68 37.21
N THR A 166 -8.03 -1.51 36.46
CA THR A 166 -7.44 -2.48 35.52
C THR A 166 -6.64 -1.80 34.44
N SER A 167 -7.09 -0.64 33.97
CA SER A 167 -6.41 0.18 32.99
C SER A 167 -5.24 0.96 33.58
N ALA A 168 -5.38 1.40 34.84
CA ALA A 168 -4.29 2.09 35.53
C ALA A 168 -3.06 1.19 35.72
N ALA A 169 -3.26 -0.11 36.01
CA ALA A 169 -2.17 -1.08 36.11
C ALA A 169 -1.36 -1.26 34.83
N LEU A 170 -1.96 -0.98 33.67
CA LEU A 170 -1.27 -1.01 32.37
C LEU A 170 -0.37 0.21 32.12
N LEU A 171 -0.41 1.22 32.99
CA LEU A 171 0.30 2.50 32.87
C LEU A 171 1.50 2.63 33.80
N ASP A 172 1.90 1.55 34.49
CA ASP A 172 3.05 1.57 35.38
C ASP A 172 4.37 1.81 34.62
N GLY A 173 5.27 2.63 35.21
CA GLY A 173 6.61 2.83 34.70
C GLY A 173 6.69 3.69 33.44
N LEU A 174 5.75 4.61 33.24
CA LEU A 174 5.79 5.56 32.13
C LEU A 174 6.91 6.61 32.31
N ASP A 175 7.57 6.93 31.20
CA ASP A 175 8.42 8.13 31.10
C ASP A 175 7.57 9.34 30.66
N ASP A 176 6.63 9.12 29.75
CA ASP A 176 5.83 10.18 29.11
C ASP A 176 4.33 9.87 29.17
N LEU A 177 3.54 10.84 29.64
CA LEU A 177 2.10 10.75 29.70
C LEU A 177 1.44 11.94 29.00
N ILE A 178 0.71 11.68 27.92
CA ILE A 178 -0.13 12.67 27.25
C ILE A 178 -1.57 12.40 27.71
N ILE A 179 -2.19 13.35 28.42
CA ILE A 179 -3.44 13.13 29.13
C ILE A 179 -4.44 14.29 28.93
N ASP A 180 -5.74 13.94 28.85
CA ASP A 180 -6.84 14.90 28.81
C ASP A 180 -6.82 15.85 30.01
N ALA A 181 -6.95 17.16 29.76
CA ALA A 181 -7.14 18.19 30.76
C ALA A 181 -7.88 19.37 30.15
N LEU A 182 -9.19 19.22 30.00
CA LEU A 182 -10.03 20.12 29.20
C LEU A 182 -9.99 21.56 29.70
N ARG A 183 -10.22 21.77 31.00
CA ARG A 183 -10.36 23.09 31.66
C ARG A 183 -10.32 22.98 33.19
N ASP A 184 -10.36 24.13 33.89
CA ASP A 184 -10.42 24.13 35.35
C ASP A 184 -11.81 23.80 35.93
N ILE A 185 -12.89 24.09 35.18
CA ILE A 185 -14.26 23.87 35.59
C ILE A 185 -14.67 22.42 35.31
N PRO A 186 -15.31 21.70 36.26
CA PRO A 186 -15.73 20.32 36.05
C PRO A 186 -16.54 20.10 34.79
N HIS A 187 -16.29 18.98 34.12
CA HIS A 187 -17.01 18.51 32.96
C HIS A 187 -17.40 17.03 33.13
N PRO A 188 -18.63 16.61 32.77
CA PRO A 188 -19.06 15.23 33.02
C PRO A 188 -18.29 14.18 32.22
N MET A 189 -17.68 14.58 31.09
CA MET A 189 -17.03 13.69 30.13
C MET A 189 -15.51 13.81 30.09
N HIS A 190 -14.91 14.85 30.69
CA HIS A 190 -13.47 15.13 30.58
C HIS A 190 -12.85 15.47 31.92
N GLN A 191 -11.53 15.34 32.00
CA GLN A 191 -10.75 15.70 33.18
C GLN A 191 -10.62 17.22 33.31
N THR A 192 -10.68 17.72 34.55
CA THR A 192 -10.14 19.05 34.87
C THR A 192 -8.62 19.02 34.97
N VAL A 193 -7.98 20.19 34.96
CA VAL A 193 -6.54 20.30 35.24
C VAL A 193 -6.17 19.66 36.58
N GLU A 194 -6.99 19.88 37.62
CA GLU A 194 -6.75 19.29 38.97
C GLU A 194 -6.88 17.77 38.98
N GLN A 195 -7.90 17.21 38.31
CA GLN A 195 -8.10 15.77 38.18
C GLN A 195 -6.96 15.13 37.36
N ALA A 196 -6.56 15.74 36.26
CA ALA A 196 -5.42 15.28 35.48
C ALA A 196 -4.12 15.29 36.31
N LEU A 197 -3.89 16.34 37.12
CA LEU A 197 -2.74 16.41 38.04
C LEU A 197 -2.78 15.30 39.09
N ALA A 198 -3.95 14.96 39.63
CA ALA A 198 -4.08 13.85 40.56
C ALA A 198 -3.67 12.51 39.92
N LEU A 199 -4.07 12.28 38.67
CA LEU A 199 -3.65 11.09 37.90
C LEU A 199 -2.15 11.11 37.61
N VAL A 200 -1.57 12.27 37.21
CA VAL A 200 -0.12 12.41 37.00
C VAL A 200 0.65 12.08 38.29
N ARG A 201 0.22 12.58 39.45
CA ARG A 201 0.85 12.25 40.74
C ARG A 201 0.75 10.76 41.05
N ARG A 202 -0.38 10.12 40.77
CA ARG A 202 -0.61 8.69 40.99
C ARG A 202 0.25 7.82 40.06
N LEU A 203 0.31 8.14 38.75
CA LEU A 203 1.03 7.37 37.74
C LEU A 203 2.53 7.69 37.72
N ALA A 204 2.93 8.80 38.32
CA ALA A 204 4.31 9.29 38.47
C ALA A 204 5.20 9.23 37.21
N PRO A 205 4.73 9.68 36.02
CA PRO A 205 5.57 9.73 34.83
C PRO A 205 6.70 10.73 35.00
N LYS A 206 7.80 10.56 34.25
CA LYS A 206 8.89 11.56 34.27
C LYS A 206 8.43 12.90 33.70
N ARG A 207 7.56 12.88 32.66
CA ARG A 207 7.00 14.09 32.01
C ARG A 207 5.52 13.86 31.71
N ALA A 208 4.71 14.91 31.78
CA ALA A 208 3.32 14.86 31.36
C ALA A 208 2.94 16.07 30.50
N TRP A 209 2.11 15.84 29.49
CA TRP A 209 1.54 16.88 28.64
C TRP A 209 0.02 16.81 28.71
N PHE A 210 -0.59 17.95 29.00
CA PHE A 210 -2.04 18.10 28.97
C PHE A 210 -2.49 18.37 27.53
N THR A 211 -3.43 17.58 27.06
CA THR A 211 -4.04 17.67 25.73
C THR A 211 -5.54 17.90 25.81
N HIS A 212 -6.23 17.98 24.69
CA HIS A 212 -7.67 18.25 24.56
C HIS A 212 -8.13 19.55 25.26
N ILE A 213 -7.30 20.58 25.21
CA ILE A 213 -7.41 21.81 25.99
C ILE A 213 -8.43 22.77 25.36
N ALA A 214 -9.40 23.24 26.14
CA ALA A 214 -10.37 24.25 25.74
C ALA A 214 -9.78 25.67 25.75
N HIS A 215 -10.57 26.63 25.27
CA HIS A 215 -10.18 28.03 25.16
C HIS A 215 -10.20 28.80 26.49
N ASP A 216 -10.45 28.11 27.59
CA ASP A 216 -10.38 28.67 28.95
C ASP A 216 -8.94 28.76 29.48
N LEU A 217 -8.04 27.90 28.98
CA LEU A 217 -6.67 27.78 29.46
C LEU A 217 -5.67 28.46 28.53
N SER A 218 -5.05 29.56 29.00
CA SER A 218 -3.91 30.19 28.35
C SER A 218 -2.65 29.34 28.52
N HIS A 219 -1.89 29.12 27.43
CA HIS A 219 -0.67 28.29 27.47
C HIS A 219 0.36 28.84 28.47
N ALA A 220 0.71 30.10 28.36
CA ALA A 220 1.74 30.70 29.20
C ALA A 220 1.34 30.73 30.69
N GLU A 221 0.12 31.18 31.00
CA GLU A 221 -0.32 31.33 32.39
C GLU A 221 -0.56 29.98 33.07
N THR A 222 -1.14 29.02 32.38
CA THR A 222 -1.37 27.70 32.95
C THR A 222 -0.03 26.99 33.20
N ASN A 223 0.92 27.07 32.29
CA ASN A 223 2.25 26.50 32.52
C ASN A 223 2.99 27.21 33.66
N GLN A 224 2.83 28.52 33.85
CA GLN A 224 3.39 29.21 35.00
C GLN A 224 2.75 28.72 36.30
N ARG A 225 1.42 28.61 36.34
CA ARG A 225 0.68 28.08 37.49
C ARG A 225 1.09 26.65 37.85
N LEU A 226 1.36 25.78 36.86
CA LEU A 226 1.86 24.42 37.09
C LEU A 226 3.27 24.43 37.73
N ARG A 227 4.17 25.31 37.27
CA ARG A 227 5.49 25.49 37.90
C ARG A 227 5.39 25.96 39.32
N ASP A 228 4.55 26.96 39.59
CA ASP A 228 4.32 27.51 40.92
C ASP A 228 3.71 26.50 41.89
N ALA A 229 2.91 25.56 41.35
CA ALA A 229 2.37 24.42 42.10
C ALA A 229 3.37 23.28 42.33
N GLY A 230 4.64 23.46 41.99
CA GLY A 230 5.72 22.48 42.21
C GLY A 230 5.67 21.24 41.30
N VAL A 231 5.07 21.35 40.11
CA VAL A 231 5.00 20.28 39.09
C VAL A 231 5.64 20.74 37.76
N PRO A 232 6.95 21.05 37.73
CA PRO A 232 7.60 21.58 36.56
C PRO A 232 7.72 20.59 35.39
N ASN A 233 7.50 19.31 35.65
CA ASN A 233 7.48 18.23 34.65
C ASN A 233 6.14 18.07 33.94
N VAL A 234 5.15 18.92 34.25
CA VAL A 234 3.83 18.95 33.63
C VAL A 234 3.64 20.25 32.86
N GLN A 235 3.17 20.18 31.62
CA GLN A 235 2.90 21.34 30.81
C GLN A 235 1.76 21.11 29.82
N LEU A 236 1.18 22.19 29.30
CA LEU A 236 0.22 22.11 28.22
C LEU A 236 0.91 21.71 26.92
N ALA A 237 0.33 20.76 26.19
CA ALA A 237 0.73 20.47 24.81
C ALA A 237 0.36 21.62 23.87
N TYR A 238 1.06 21.71 22.75
CA TYR A 238 0.80 22.67 21.68
C TYR A 238 1.05 22.04 20.32
N ASP A 239 0.51 22.63 19.29
CA ASP A 239 0.62 22.11 17.92
C ASP A 239 2.08 22.10 17.43
N GLY A 240 2.60 20.94 17.10
CA GLY A 240 3.98 20.75 16.66
C GLY A 240 4.96 20.41 17.78
N LEU A 241 4.49 20.17 19.02
CA LEU A 241 5.32 19.62 20.09
C LEU A 241 5.87 18.25 19.66
N GLN A 242 7.18 18.07 19.80
CA GLN A 242 7.88 16.83 19.44
C GLN A 242 8.81 16.40 20.58
N PHE A 243 8.87 15.11 20.81
CA PHE A 243 9.80 14.49 21.75
C PHE A 243 10.02 13.02 21.40
N ASP A 244 11.17 12.49 21.83
CA ASP A 244 11.51 11.09 21.66
C ASP A 244 10.90 10.24 22.76
N VAL A 245 10.38 9.06 22.39
CA VAL A 245 9.81 8.07 23.30
C VAL A 245 10.77 6.90 23.44
N SER A 246 11.07 6.53 24.70
CA SER A 246 11.83 5.31 24.98
C SER A 246 10.98 4.07 24.69
N VAL A 247 11.53 3.17 23.88
CA VAL A 247 10.94 1.87 23.61
C VAL A 247 11.90 0.78 24.09
N ASP A 248 11.41 -0.20 24.82
CA ASP A 248 12.20 -1.36 25.20
C ASP A 248 12.38 -2.24 23.97
N VAL A 249 13.58 -2.21 23.40
CA VAL A 249 13.96 -3.08 22.28
C VAL A 249 14.58 -4.34 22.89
N PRO A 250 14.07 -5.56 22.61
CA PRO A 250 14.70 -6.80 23.02
C PRO A 250 16.18 -6.81 22.62
N GLU A 251 17.05 -7.34 23.48
CA GLU A 251 18.53 -7.30 23.33
C GLU A 251 19.00 -7.91 21.99
N ALA A 252 18.27 -8.91 21.47
CA ALA A 252 18.50 -9.50 20.15
C ALA A 252 18.35 -8.52 18.97
N ALA A 253 17.61 -7.43 19.14
CA ALA A 253 17.41 -6.41 18.10
C ALA A 253 18.44 -5.27 18.17
N ARG A 254 19.28 -5.20 19.21
CA ARG A 254 20.29 -4.13 19.38
C ARG A 254 21.53 -4.36 18.50
N HIS A 255 21.85 -5.61 18.17
CA HIS A 255 22.97 -5.93 17.29
C HIS A 255 22.70 -5.71 15.81
N GLU A 256 21.41 -5.73 15.40
CA GLU A 256 21.02 -5.44 14.00
C GLU A 256 20.90 -3.95 13.68
N SER A 257 20.85 -3.06 14.68
CA SER A 257 20.58 -1.63 14.48
C SER A 257 21.83 -0.77 14.15
N GLN A 258 23.05 -1.32 14.27
CA GLN A 258 24.28 -0.60 13.87
C GLN A 258 24.68 -0.84 12.40
N GLU A 259 24.16 -1.89 11.75
CA GLU A 259 24.38 -2.12 10.31
C GLU A 259 23.21 -1.69 9.41
N ALA A 260 22.09 -1.22 9.98
CA ALA A 260 20.84 -0.93 9.27
C ALA A 260 20.64 0.53 8.87
N ALA A 261 21.71 1.33 8.81
CA ALA A 261 21.64 2.72 8.30
C ALA A 261 21.51 2.81 6.78
N CYS A 262 21.04 1.79 6.11
CA CYS A 262 20.53 1.84 4.72
C CYS A 262 19.79 0.56 4.35
N LYS A 263 18.52 0.43 4.70
CA LYS A 263 17.66 -0.58 4.05
C LYS A 263 16.31 0.02 3.66
N PRO A 264 15.88 -0.27 2.41
CA PRO A 264 14.60 0.21 1.91
C PRO A 264 13.45 -0.60 2.51
N ALA A 265 12.28 0.03 2.49
CA ALA A 265 10.91 -0.42 2.73
C ALA A 265 10.63 -1.94 2.73
N PRO A 266 9.44 -2.31 3.16
CA PRO A 266 9.05 -3.38 4.07
C PRO A 266 9.73 -4.71 3.76
N ARG A 267 9.99 -5.49 4.80
CA ARG A 267 10.43 -6.89 4.67
C ARG A 267 9.73 -7.51 3.47
N ARG A 268 10.54 -7.88 2.46
CA ARG A 268 10.09 -8.90 1.51
C ARG A 268 9.50 -10.00 2.36
N ALA A 269 8.19 -10.19 2.24
CA ALA A 269 7.60 -11.47 2.60
C ALA A 269 8.55 -12.53 2.05
N ALA A 270 8.86 -13.54 2.83
CA ALA A 270 9.57 -14.70 2.33
C ALA A 270 8.92 -14.99 0.98
N GLY A 271 9.70 -14.89 -0.11
CA GLY A 271 9.14 -14.78 -1.47
C GLY A 271 8.11 -15.88 -1.65
N VAL A 272 7.01 -15.61 -2.38
CA VAL A 272 5.93 -16.58 -2.61
C VAL A 272 6.53 -17.98 -2.86
N SER A 273 6.14 -18.96 -2.05
CA SER A 273 6.61 -20.33 -2.22
C SER A 273 6.11 -20.87 -3.55
N THR A 274 7.02 -21.21 -4.46
CA THR A 274 6.66 -21.59 -5.83
C THR A 274 6.77 -23.09 -6.00
N PHE A 275 5.73 -23.70 -6.56
CA PHE A 275 5.62 -25.14 -6.80
C PHE A 275 5.37 -25.41 -8.29
N ALA A 276 6.08 -26.41 -8.84
CA ALA A 276 5.91 -26.82 -10.24
C ALA A 276 4.71 -27.76 -10.45
N SER A 277 4.11 -28.26 -9.37
CA SER A 277 2.92 -29.13 -9.44
C SER A 277 2.07 -29.02 -8.18
N PRO A 278 0.77 -29.34 -8.26
CA PRO A 278 -0.09 -29.50 -7.10
C PRO A 278 0.43 -30.52 -6.08
N ALA A 279 0.99 -31.65 -6.54
CA ALA A 279 1.59 -32.67 -5.68
C ALA A 279 2.77 -32.13 -4.84
N ALA A 280 3.62 -31.29 -5.41
CA ALA A 280 4.70 -30.63 -4.68
C ALA A 280 4.17 -29.67 -3.59
N TRP A 281 3.10 -28.93 -3.89
CA TRP A 281 2.38 -28.11 -2.92
C TRP A 281 1.82 -28.96 -1.77
N ASN A 282 1.15 -30.10 -2.14
CA ASN A 282 0.56 -31.02 -1.18
C ASN A 282 1.59 -31.59 -0.19
N ALA A 283 2.74 -32.00 -0.71
CA ALA A 283 3.85 -32.53 0.09
C ALA A 283 4.41 -31.46 1.06
N HIS A 284 4.57 -30.20 0.59
CA HIS A 284 5.09 -29.10 1.41
C HIS A 284 4.18 -28.76 2.59
N TYR A 285 2.86 -28.73 2.37
CA TYR A 285 1.87 -28.41 3.39
C TYR A 285 1.22 -29.65 4.04
N ALA A 286 1.93 -30.78 4.06
CA ALA A 286 1.43 -32.02 4.66
C ALA A 286 1.53 -32.04 6.18
N SER A 287 2.53 -31.33 6.76
CA SER A 287 2.77 -31.30 8.21
C SER A 287 3.21 -29.91 8.68
N PRO A 288 2.36 -29.16 9.42
CA PRO A 288 0.94 -29.49 9.69
C PRO A 288 0.08 -29.46 8.41
N LYS A 289 -0.93 -30.32 8.37
CA LYS A 289 -1.85 -30.39 7.22
C LYS A 289 -2.69 -29.12 7.14
N ARG A 290 -2.53 -28.34 6.07
CA ARG A 290 -3.28 -27.09 5.84
C ARG A 290 -4.14 -27.21 4.58
N SER A 291 -5.32 -26.62 4.57
CA SER A 291 -6.15 -26.42 3.37
C SER A 291 -5.66 -25.21 2.58
N SER A 292 -6.16 -25.05 1.36
CA SER A 292 -5.90 -23.84 0.57
C SER A 292 -7.15 -23.00 0.35
N VAL A 293 -6.93 -21.69 0.28
CA VAL A 293 -7.81 -20.74 -0.40
C VAL A 293 -7.16 -20.42 -1.73
N LEU A 294 -7.84 -20.79 -2.82
CA LEU A 294 -7.25 -20.91 -4.14
C LEU A 294 -7.81 -19.89 -5.12
N ALA A 295 -6.93 -19.14 -5.79
CA ALA A 295 -7.26 -18.42 -7.02
C ALA A 295 -6.75 -19.18 -8.24
N VAL A 296 -7.58 -19.36 -9.26
CA VAL A 296 -7.20 -20.04 -10.51
C VAL A 296 -7.29 -19.09 -11.69
N GLY A 297 -6.20 -18.97 -12.45
CA GLY A 297 -6.17 -18.11 -13.63
C GLY A 297 -4.83 -18.06 -14.34
N ASN A 298 -4.80 -17.50 -15.54
CA ASN A 298 -3.55 -17.27 -16.28
C ASN A 298 -2.75 -16.12 -15.67
N PHE A 299 -3.39 -15.19 -14.99
CA PHE A 299 -2.80 -14.01 -14.33
C PHE A 299 -1.80 -13.23 -15.19
N ASP A 300 -1.98 -13.26 -16.53
CA ASP A 300 -1.10 -12.55 -17.43
C ASP A 300 -1.26 -11.03 -17.31
N GLY A 301 -0.13 -10.36 -17.06
CA GLY A 301 -0.07 -8.94 -16.77
C GLY A 301 -0.50 -8.54 -15.36
N LEU A 302 -1.11 -9.43 -14.55
CA LEU A 302 -1.61 -9.13 -13.18
C LEU A 302 -2.26 -7.74 -13.07
N HIS A 303 -3.25 -7.52 -13.95
CA HIS A 303 -4.03 -6.28 -14.00
C HIS A 303 -4.95 -6.13 -12.77
N LEU A 304 -5.60 -4.96 -12.63
CA LEU A 304 -6.44 -4.65 -11.47
C LEU A 304 -7.50 -5.72 -11.15
N GLY A 305 -8.11 -6.35 -12.17
CA GLY A 305 -9.04 -7.46 -11.96
C GLY A 305 -8.38 -8.71 -11.35
N HIS A 306 -7.19 -9.09 -11.82
CA HIS A 306 -6.42 -10.18 -11.23
C HIS A 306 -5.99 -9.84 -9.79
N GLN A 307 -5.56 -8.59 -9.55
CA GLN A 307 -5.17 -8.14 -8.21
C GLN A 307 -6.34 -8.20 -7.22
N ALA A 308 -7.58 -7.89 -7.66
CA ALA A 308 -8.76 -8.02 -6.82
C ALA A 308 -9.00 -9.48 -6.39
N ILE A 309 -8.91 -10.44 -7.32
CA ILE A 309 -9.04 -11.87 -7.01
C ILE A 309 -7.96 -12.32 -6.02
N LEU A 310 -6.69 -11.97 -6.29
CA LEU A 310 -5.58 -12.42 -5.45
C LEU A 310 -5.59 -11.80 -4.05
N ARG A 311 -6.01 -10.54 -3.90
CA ARG A 311 -6.18 -9.91 -2.58
C ARG A 311 -7.30 -10.60 -1.79
N ALA A 312 -8.47 -10.79 -2.39
CA ALA A 312 -9.56 -11.52 -1.75
C ALA A 312 -9.14 -12.95 -1.34
N THR A 313 -8.26 -13.59 -2.13
CA THR A 313 -7.68 -14.90 -1.79
C THR A 313 -6.80 -14.82 -0.53
N VAL A 314 -5.97 -13.79 -0.41
CA VAL A 314 -5.13 -13.57 0.78
C VAL A 314 -5.99 -13.28 2.01
N GLU A 315 -6.95 -12.38 1.89
CA GLU A 315 -7.90 -12.02 2.96
C GLU A 315 -8.65 -13.24 3.48
N ARG A 316 -9.25 -14.01 2.56
CA ARG A 316 -10.01 -15.22 2.93
C ARG A 316 -9.12 -16.30 3.57
N ALA A 317 -7.88 -16.44 3.11
CA ALA A 317 -6.91 -17.38 3.67
C ALA A 317 -6.52 -17.02 5.11
N LEU A 318 -6.36 -15.72 5.41
CA LEU A 318 -6.10 -15.23 6.77
C LEU A 318 -7.28 -15.53 7.71
N GLU A 319 -8.53 -15.28 7.25
CA GLU A 319 -9.74 -15.56 8.03
C GLU A 319 -9.89 -17.05 8.40
N THR A 320 -9.48 -17.94 7.50
CA THR A 320 -9.67 -19.40 7.64
C THR A 320 -8.40 -20.13 8.08
N ASN A 321 -7.31 -19.44 8.35
CA ASN A 321 -6.00 -20.01 8.65
C ASN A 321 -5.53 -21.04 7.59
N ALA A 322 -5.88 -20.80 6.33
CA ALA A 322 -5.52 -21.60 5.18
C ALA A 322 -4.31 -21.02 4.43
N VAL A 323 -3.80 -21.73 3.43
CA VAL A 323 -2.70 -21.26 2.57
C VAL A 323 -3.28 -20.46 1.41
N SER A 324 -2.95 -19.16 1.31
CA SER A 324 -3.32 -18.35 0.14
C SER A 324 -2.52 -18.81 -1.08
N THR A 325 -3.19 -19.42 -2.06
CA THR A 325 -2.52 -20.09 -3.18
C THR A 325 -3.05 -19.55 -4.51
N ALA A 326 -2.15 -19.26 -5.46
CA ALA A 326 -2.49 -19.04 -6.87
C ALA A 326 -2.13 -20.27 -7.71
N LEU A 327 -3.07 -20.78 -8.49
CA LEU A 327 -2.81 -21.79 -9.53
C LEU A 327 -2.79 -21.12 -10.89
N THR A 328 -1.66 -21.20 -11.56
CA THR A 328 -1.46 -20.67 -12.91
C THR A 328 -0.76 -21.69 -13.80
N PHE A 329 -0.72 -21.42 -15.10
CA PHE A 329 -0.21 -22.36 -16.09
C PHE A 329 0.99 -21.78 -16.85
N ASP A 330 1.98 -22.65 -17.13
CA ASP A 330 3.09 -22.35 -18.03
C ASP A 330 3.54 -23.62 -18.79
N PRO A 331 3.42 -23.65 -20.13
CA PRO A 331 2.85 -22.60 -21.00
C PRO A 331 1.35 -22.34 -20.75
N PRO A 332 0.84 -21.15 -21.13
CA PRO A 332 -0.58 -20.85 -21.03
C PRO A 332 -1.42 -21.81 -21.91
N PRO A 333 -2.67 -22.14 -21.54
CA PRO A 333 -3.50 -23.10 -22.27
C PRO A 333 -3.61 -22.84 -23.77
N LEU A 334 -3.78 -21.59 -24.20
CA LEU A 334 -3.89 -21.26 -25.63
C LEU A 334 -2.60 -21.53 -26.41
N LYS A 335 -1.42 -21.44 -25.79
CA LYS A 335 -0.15 -21.78 -26.46
C LYS A 335 -0.01 -23.25 -26.79
N VAL A 336 -0.67 -24.12 -26.00
CA VAL A 336 -0.67 -25.58 -26.26
C VAL A 336 -1.78 -25.97 -27.21
N LEU A 337 -2.99 -25.38 -27.01
CA LEU A 337 -4.19 -25.78 -27.75
C LEU A 337 -4.28 -25.15 -29.15
N ARG A 338 -3.81 -23.91 -29.30
CA ARG A 338 -3.87 -23.13 -30.55
C ARG A 338 -2.65 -22.23 -30.69
N PRO A 339 -1.45 -22.75 -30.92
CA PRO A 339 -0.19 -22.00 -30.92
C PRO A 339 -0.21 -20.79 -31.87
N GLU A 340 -0.78 -20.96 -33.07
CA GLU A 340 -0.83 -19.93 -34.12
C GLU A 340 -1.69 -18.71 -33.75
N SER A 341 -2.68 -18.90 -32.86
CA SER A 341 -3.59 -17.84 -32.44
C SER A 341 -3.39 -17.40 -30.99
N ALA A 342 -2.39 -17.93 -30.31
CA ALA A 342 -2.10 -17.60 -28.93
C ALA A 342 -1.62 -16.14 -28.82
N PRO A 343 -2.25 -15.29 -27.99
CA PRO A 343 -1.84 -13.91 -27.84
C PRO A 343 -0.47 -13.82 -27.14
N PRO A 344 0.36 -12.82 -27.47
CA PRO A 344 1.64 -12.61 -26.81
C PRO A 344 1.45 -12.30 -25.33
N ARG A 345 2.35 -12.81 -24.48
CA ARG A 345 2.30 -12.59 -23.03
C ARG A 345 2.69 -11.17 -22.68
N ILE A 346 1.92 -10.56 -21.77
CA ILE A 346 2.16 -9.23 -21.19
C ILE A 346 3.32 -9.28 -20.20
N SER A 347 3.42 -10.38 -19.44
CA SER A 347 4.39 -10.53 -18.34
C SER A 347 5.14 -11.87 -18.41
N THR A 348 6.37 -11.89 -17.92
CA THR A 348 7.12 -13.13 -17.68
C THR A 348 6.59 -13.87 -16.46
N ASN A 349 6.96 -15.15 -16.29
CA ASN A 349 6.64 -15.92 -15.09
C ASN A 349 7.26 -15.28 -13.84
N THR A 350 8.52 -14.84 -13.95
CA THR A 350 9.21 -14.15 -12.84
C THR A 350 8.42 -12.93 -12.38
N GLN A 351 7.99 -12.09 -13.30
CA GLN A 351 7.16 -10.91 -12.97
C GLN A 351 5.82 -11.30 -12.32
N ARG A 352 5.16 -12.37 -12.80
CA ARG A 352 3.92 -12.85 -12.19
C ARG A 352 4.12 -13.29 -10.74
N LEU A 353 5.18 -14.05 -10.47
CA LEU A 353 5.51 -14.54 -9.13
C LEU A 353 5.94 -13.41 -8.19
N GLU A 354 6.72 -12.44 -8.68
CA GLU A 354 7.06 -11.23 -7.92
C GLU A 354 5.80 -10.47 -7.49
N TRP A 355 4.83 -10.32 -8.38
CA TRP A 355 3.57 -9.64 -8.06
C TRP A 355 2.68 -10.47 -7.14
N CYS A 356 2.66 -11.79 -7.23
CA CYS A 356 2.01 -12.64 -6.25
C CYS A 356 2.60 -12.43 -4.85
N SER A 357 3.93 -12.35 -4.75
CA SER A 357 4.63 -12.05 -3.50
C SER A 357 4.28 -10.65 -2.96
N ILE A 358 4.27 -9.63 -3.83
CA ILE A 358 3.91 -8.24 -3.44
C ILE A 358 2.45 -8.16 -2.92
N LEU A 359 1.55 -8.96 -3.47
CA LEU A 359 0.16 -9.03 -3.04
C LEU A 359 -0.04 -9.85 -1.76
N GLY A 360 1.01 -10.49 -1.25
CA GLY A 360 0.98 -11.22 0.01
C GLY A 360 0.55 -12.69 -0.10
N LEU A 361 0.54 -13.29 -1.30
CA LEU A 361 0.28 -14.71 -1.44
C LEU A 361 1.39 -15.54 -0.78
N GLU A 362 0.98 -16.60 -0.08
CA GLU A 362 1.90 -17.56 0.56
C GLU A 362 2.46 -18.55 -0.47
N ALA A 363 1.64 -19.00 -1.43
CA ALA A 363 2.01 -20.01 -2.41
C ALA A 363 1.57 -19.68 -3.84
N ALA A 364 2.35 -20.13 -4.82
CA ALA A 364 1.98 -20.13 -6.22
C ALA A 364 2.33 -21.47 -6.86
N VAL A 365 1.37 -22.11 -7.50
CA VAL A 365 1.57 -23.32 -8.28
C VAL A 365 1.60 -22.96 -9.76
N VAL A 366 2.75 -23.12 -10.40
CA VAL A 366 2.94 -22.90 -11.84
C VAL A 366 2.91 -24.28 -12.52
N MET A 367 1.72 -24.70 -12.86
CA MET A 367 1.47 -26.04 -13.39
C MET A 367 1.72 -26.08 -14.90
N PRO A 368 2.48 -27.08 -15.42
CA PRO A 368 2.60 -27.31 -16.86
C PRO A 368 1.22 -27.61 -17.46
N PHE A 369 0.80 -26.82 -18.46
CA PHE A 369 -0.40 -27.15 -19.21
C PHE A 369 -0.05 -28.10 -20.36
N THR A 370 -0.60 -29.32 -20.32
CA THR A 370 -0.33 -30.37 -21.30
C THR A 370 -1.60 -30.75 -22.06
N MET A 371 -1.46 -31.45 -23.17
CA MET A 371 -2.61 -32.01 -23.91
C MET A 371 -3.40 -33.02 -23.08
N GLU A 372 -2.76 -33.73 -22.15
CA GLU A 372 -3.41 -34.65 -21.21
C GLU A 372 -4.29 -33.87 -20.24
N LEU A 373 -3.75 -32.83 -19.60
CA LEU A 373 -4.50 -31.95 -18.70
C LEU A 373 -5.70 -31.33 -19.41
N SER A 374 -5.56 -30.96 -20.68
CA SER A 374 -6.62 -30.37 -21.49
C SER A 374 -7.81 -31.29 -21.76
N ARG A 375 -7.65 -32.62 -21.56
CA ARG A 375 -8.67 -33.64 -21.75
C ARG A 375 -9.43 -34.00 -20.49
N LEU A 376 -8.99 -33.52 -19.32
CA LEU A 376 -9.69 -33.78 -18.06
C LEU A 376 -11.08 -33.16 -18.08
N ALA A 377 -12.07 -33.96 -17.69
CA ALA A 377 -13.42 -33.45 -17.46
C ALA A 377 -13.40 -32.38 -16.36
N PRO A 378 -14.34 -31.43 -16.35
CA PRO A 378 -14.40 -30.44 -15.28
C PRO A 378 -14.46 -31.04 -13.88
N GLU A 379 -15.22 -32.10 -13.71
CA GLU A 379 -15.40 -32.84 -12.46
C GLU A 379 -14.06 -33.45 -12.00
N ASP A 380 -13.36 -34.13 -12.89
CA ASP A 380 -12.08 -34.78 -12.62
C ASP A 380 -11.02 -33.74 -12.22
N PHE A 381 -11.00 -32.57 -12.88
CA PHE A 381 -10.11 -31.48 -12.52
C PHE A 381 -10.37 -31.00 -11.10
N VAL A 382 -11.63 -30.86 -10.70
CA VAL A 382 -12.01 -30.43 -9.35
C VAL A 382 -11.65 -31.50 -8.32
N GLU A 383 -12.04 -32.75 -8.56
CA GLU A 383 -11.89 -33.85 -7.59
C GLU A 383 -10.40 -34.22 -7.40
N GLN A 384 -9.66 -34.41 -8.50
CA GLN A 384 -8.28 -34.90 -8.42
C GLN A 384 -7.30 -33.79 -8.06
N ILE A 385 -7.39 -32.61 -8.72
CA ILE A 385 -6.39 -31.56 -8.58
C ILE A 385 -6.75 -30.58 -7.47
N LEU A 386 -7.98 -30.02 -7.50
CA LEU A 386 -8.34 -28.99 -6.54
C LEU A 386 -8.54 -29.57 -5.14
N LEU A 387 -9.31 -30.63 -5.01
CA LEU A 387 -9.57 -31.25 -3.72
C LEU A 387 -8.50 -32.25 -3.32
N GLY A 388 -8.12 -33.18 -4.22
CA GLY A 388 -7.17 -34.24 -3.91
C GLY A 388 -5.79 -33.75 -3.58
N GLU A 389 -5.24 -32.84 -4.41
CA GLU A 389 -3.87 -32.37 -4.23
C GLU A 389 -3.79 -31.01 -3.52
N LEU A 390 -4.59 -30.01 -3.91
CA LEU A 390 -4.53 -28.66 -3.34
C LEU A 390 -5.40 -28.47 -2.09
N ARG A 391 -6.20 -29.47 -1.72
CA ARG A 391 -7.04 -29.45 -0.50
C ARG A 391 -7.84 -28.14 -0.37
N VAL A 392 -8.50 -27.76 -1.46
CA VAL A 392 -9.23 -26.50 -1.56
C VAL A 392 -10.38 -26.46 -0.56
N ALA A 393 -10.38 -25.47 0.32
CA ALA A 393 -11.53 -25.14 1.19
C ALA A 393 -12.38 -24.03 0.56
N THR A 394 -11.74 -23.06 -0.11
CA THR A 394 -12.42 -21.97 -0.81
C THR A 394 -11.72 -21.71 -2.14
N ILE A 395 -12.48 -21.52 -3.22
CA ILE A 395 -11.95 -21.11 -4.53
C ILE A 395 -12.49 -19.73 -4.92
N LEU A 396 -11.62 -18.86 -5.37
CA LEU A 396 -11.97 -17.53 -5.86
C LEU A 396 -11.72 -17.44 -7.35
N VAL A 397 -12.73 -17.05 -8.11
CA VAL A 397 -12.67 -16.92 -9.57
C VAL A 397 -13.45 -15.70 -10.05
N GLY A 398 -13.12 -15.20 -11.25
CA GLY A 398 -13.94 -14.19 -11.92
C GLY A 398 -15.19 -14.78 -12.55
N GLU A 399 -16.20 -13.95 -12.85
CA GLU A 399 -17.49 -14.36 -13.43
C GLU A 399 -17.36 -15.16 -14.74
N ASN A 400 -16.34 -14.87 -15.53
CA ASN A 400 -16.09 -15.49 -16.84
C ASN A 400 -15.18 -16.72 -16.78
N PHE A 401 -14.95 -17.28 -15.59
CA PHE A 401 -14.08 -18.43 -15.41
C PHE A 401 -14.58 -19.65 -16.15
N ARG A 402 -13.67 -20.32 -16.90
CA ARG A 402 -13.91 -21.55 -17.63
C ARG A 402 -12.79 -22.55 -17.36
N PHE A 403 -13.13 -23.83 -17.23
CA PHE A 403 -12.17 -24.88 -16.93
C PHE A 403 -12.60 -26.24 -17.52
N GLY A 404 -11.71 -27.24 -17.44
CA GLY A 404 -11.95 -28.59 -17.95
C GLY A 404 -11.93 -28.68 -19.46
N HIS A 405 -12.16 -29.89 -19.96
CA HIS A 405 -12.13 -30.20 -21.38
C HIS A 405 -13.07 -29.30 -22.20
N ARG A 406 -12.54 -28.69 -23.27
CA ARG A 406 -13.24 -27.74 -24.16
C ARG A 406 -13.95 -26.59 -23.42
N GLN A 407 -13.46 -26.22 -22.23
CA GLN A 407 -14.08 -25.17 -21.38
C GLN A 407 -15.55 -25.48 -20.99
N ALA A 408 -15.90 -26.76 -20.87
CA ALA A 408 -17.24 -27.19 -20.49
C ALA A 408 -17.61 -26.75 -19.06
N GLY A 409 -16.63 -26.68 -18.17
CA GLY A 409 -16.78 -26.12 -16.82
C GLY A 409 -16.96 -24.61 -16.82
N ASN A 410 -17.88 -24.12 -16.00
CA ASN A 410 -18.17 -22.71 -15.78
C ASN A 410 -18.43 -22.45 -14.29
N VAL A 411 -18.69 -21.20 -13.94
CA VAL A 411 -18.95 -20.79 -12.55
C VAL A 411 -20.17 -21.49 -11.94
N LYS A 412 -21.22 -21.77 -12.74
CA LYS A 412 -22.43 -22.47 -12.28
C LYS A 412 -22.07 -23.89 -11.88
N LEU A 413 -21.43 -24.66 -12.77
CA LEU A 413 -20.99 -26.03 -12.48
C LEU A 413 -20.02 -26.06 -11.28
N LEU A 414 -19.12 -25.05 -11.17
CA LEU A 414 -18.18 -25.00 -10.06
C LEU A 414 -18.89 -24.83 -8.71
N ARG A 415 -19.97 -24.03 -8.65
CA ARG A 415 -20.83 -23.90 -7.46
C ARG A 415 -21.55 -25.20 -7.10
N GLU A 416 -22.18 -25.86 -8.10
CA GLU A 416 -22.83 -27.14 -7.91
C GLU A 416 -21.86 -28.21 -7.38
N LEU A 417 -20.63 -28.21 -7.90
CA LEU A 417 -19.57 -29.08 -7.38
C LEU A 417 -19.13 -28.68 -5.97
N GLY A 418 -19.06 -27.39 -5.67
CA GLY A 418 -18.73 -26.88 -4.33
C GLY A 418 -19.73 -27.32 -3.27
N GLU A 419 -21.02 -27.18 -3.55
CA GLU A 419 -22.11 -27.64 -2.69
C GLU A 419 -22.08 -29.17 -2.48
N ARG A 420 -21.82 -29.92 -3.53
CA ARG A 420 -21.76 -31.39 -3.48
C ARG A 420 -20.53 -31.93 -2.75
N LEU A 421 -19.37 -31.31 -2.97
CA LEU A 421 -18.07 -31.82 -2.52
C LEU A 421 -17.51 -31.08 -1.28
N GLY A 422 -18.22 -30.08 -0.79
CA GLY A 422 -17.91 -29.42 0.48
C GLY A 422 -16.81 -28.35 0.42
N PHE A 423 -16.74 -27.55 -0.66
CA PHE A 423 -15.88 -26.38 -0.72
C PHE A 423 -16.65 -25.12 -1.14
N GLU A 424 -16.19 -23.97 -0.67
CA GLU A 424 -16.82 -22.67 -0.95
C GLU A 424 -16.35 -22.12 -2.31
N VAL A 425 -17.28 -21.48 -3.05
CA VAL A 425 -16.99 -20.79 -4.30
C VAL A 425 -17.34 -19.32 -4.20
N VAL A 426 -16.33 -18.45 -4.24
CA VAL A 426 -16.46 -17.00 -4.21
C VAL A 426 -16.24 -16.45 -5.61
N ILE A 427 -17.23 -15.69 -6.11
CA ILE A 427 -17.12 -15.03 -7.41
C ILE A 427 -16.73 -13.58 -7.19
N VAL A 428 -15.58 -13.19 -7.72
CA VAL A 428 -15.09 -11.81 -7.66
C VAL A 428 -15.62 -11.05 -8.88
N PRO A 429 -16.36 -9.95 -8.68
CA PRO A 429 -16.89 -9.17 -9.79
C PRO A 429 -15.77 -8.53 -10.62
N PRO A 430 -16.02 -8.25 -11.93
CA PRO A 430 -15.04 -7.61 -12.78
C PRO A 430 -14.72 -6.20 -12.29
N VAL A 431 -13.45 -5.84 -12.33
CA VAL A 431 -13.03 -4.47 -12.05
C VAL A 431 -13.29 -3.60 -13.27
N VAL A 432 -14.04 -2.52 -13.07
CA VAL A 432 -14.34 -1.53 -14.10
C VAL A 432 -13.49 -0.28 -13.88
N PHE A 433 -12.77 0.15 -14.91
CA PHE A 433 -12.01 1.39 -14.89
C PHE A 433 -12.56 2.35 -15.97
N ARG A 434 -13.13 3.50 -15.55
CA ARG A 434 -13.73 4.50 -16.43
C ARG A 434 -14.78 3.95 -17.41
N GLY A 435 -15.61 3.02 -16.93
CA GLY A 435 -16.68 2.41 -17.73
C GLY A 435 -16.24 1.21 -18.58
N GLU A 436 -14.95 0.86 -18.59
CA GLU A 436 -14.39 -0.28 -19.33
C GLU A 436 -13.99 -1.41 -18.39
N ILE A 437 -14.39 -2.65 -18.69
CA ILE A 437 -13.97 -3.82 -17.91
C ILE A 437 -12.48 -4.08 -18.13
N VAL A 438 -11.72 -4.13 -17.05
CA VAL A 438 -10.27 -4.39 -17.09
C VAL A 438 -9.99 -5.83 -17.48
N SER A 439 -9.29 -6.04 -18.60
CA SER A 439 -8.93 -7.37 -19.10
C SER A 439 -7.56 -7.39 -19.77
N SER A 440 -6.93 -8.58 -19.79
CA SER A 440 -5.66 -8.78 -20.50
C SER A 440 -5.77 -8.48 -22.01
N THR A 441 -6.94 -8.69 -22.61
CA THR A 441 -7.18 -8.42 -24.03
C THR A 441 -7.07 -6.94 -24.35
N ILE A 442 -7.72 -6.09 -23.56
CA ILE A 442 -7.65 -4.64 -23.73
C ILE A 442 -6.23 -4.15 -23.50
N ILE A 443 -5.59 -4.61 -22.44
CA ILE A 443 -4.21 -4.21 -22.11
C ILE A 443 -3.23 -4.57 -23.24
N ARG A 444 -3.37 -5.75 -23.86
CA ARG A 444 -2.54 -6.12 -25.02
C ARG A 444 -2.75 -5.18 -26.20
N ARG A 445 -4.00 -4.84 -26.49
CA ARG A 445 -4.34 -3.88 -27.54
C ARG A 445 -3.68 -2.53 -27.28
N GLU A 446 -3.86 -1.97 -26.10
CA GLU A 446 -3.30 -0.66 -25.72
C GLU A 446 -1.77 -0.63 -25.81
N ILE A 447 -1.10 -1.69 -25.35
CA ILE A 447 0.37 -1.80 -25.48
C ILE A 447 0.77 -1.91 -26.96
N ALA A 448 0.09 -2.75 -27.73
CA ALA A 448 0.38 -2.94 -29.16
C ALA A 448 0.14 -1.67 -29.99
N GLU A 449 -0.80 -0.81 -29.58
CA GLU A 449 -1.06 0.49 -30.19
C GLU A 449 -0.15 1.60 -29.63
N GLY A 450 0.56 1.33 -28.53
CA GLY A 450 1.52 2.22 -27.88
C GLY A 450 0.93 3.16 -26.84
N ASP A 451 -0.35 3.01 -26.47
CA ASP A 451 -0.90 3.71 -25.29
C ASP A 451 -0.53 2.98 -23.99
N VAL A 452 0.77 3.01 -23.71
CA VAL A 452 1.33 2.47 -22.47
C VAL A 452 0.81 3.20 -21.22
N SER A 453 0.29 4.43 -21.40
CA SER A 453 -0.29 5.21 -20.31
C SER A 453 -1.65 4.65 -19.89
N HIS A 454 -2.50 4.28 -20.85
CA HIS A 454 -3.78 3.63 -20.56
C HIS A 454 -3.56 2.22 -20.04
N ALA A 455 -2.73 1.42 -20.73
CA ALA A 455 -2.33 0.10 -20.26
C ALA A 455 -1.83 0.13 -18.80
N GLY A 456 -0.99 1.12 -18.46
CA GLY A 456 -0.47 1.30 -17.10
C GLY A 456 -1.56 1.56 -16.06
N ARG A 457 -2.62 2.30 -16.41
CA ARG A 457 -3.78 2.52 -15.52
C ARG A 457 -4.56 1.23 -15.28
N LEU A 458 -4.77 0.43 -16.32
CA LEU A 458 -5.47 -0.87 -16.21
C LEU A 458 -4.63 -1.92 -15.46
N LEU A 459 -3.31 -1.84 -15.58
CA LEU A 459 -2.37 -2.67 -14.82
C LEU A 459 -2.22 -2.22 -13.35
N GLY A 460 -2.62 -0.98 -13.00
CA GLY A 460 -2.34 -0.36 -11.71
C GLY A 460 -0.87 0.01 -11.51
N ARG A 461 -0.03 -0.08 -12.55
CA ARG A 461 1.41 0.22 -12.57
C ARG A 461 1.90 0.45 -14.00
N PRO A 462 3.06 1.12 -14.22
CA PRO A 462 3.65 1.20 -15.55
C PRO A 462 3.85 -0.20 -16.17
N PHE A 463 3.65 -0.30 -17.49
CA PHE A 463 4.06 -1.50 -18.23
C PHE A 463 5.59 -1.65 -18.17
N VAL A 464 6.08 -2.88 -18.04
CA VAL A 464 7.49 -3.15 -17.75
C VAL A 464 8.07 -4.17 -18.71
N LEU A 465 9.19 -3.83 -19.33
CA LEU A 465 10.06 -4.78 -20.02
C LEU A 465 11.29 -5.09 -19.17
N THR A 466 11.64 -6.37 -19.09
CA THR A 466 12.84 -6.86 -18.39
C THR A 466 13.70 -7.67 -19.34
N GLY A 467 15.01 -7.70 -19.10
CA GLY A 467 15.90 -8.54 -19.89
C GLY A 467 17.38 -8.22 -19.70
N ALA A 468 18.20 -8.88 -20.50
CA ALA A 468 19.64 -8.65 -20.50
C ALA A 468 20.00 -7.34 -21.18
N VAL A 469 21.02 -6.66 -20.66
CA VAL A 469 21.68 -5.56 -21.35
C VAL A 469 22.64 -6.16 -22.38
N VAL A 470 22.41 -5.84 -23.66
CA VAL A 470 23.23 -6.36 -24.77
C VAL A 470 24.02 -5.24 -25.42
N SER A 471 25.16 -5.59 -26.00
CA SER A 471 25.99 -4.62 -26.72
C SER A 471 25.27 -4.09 -27.96
N GLY A 472 25.22 -2.77 -28.08
CA GLY A 472 24.69 -2.09 -29.25
C GLY A 472 25.73 -2.00 -30.38
N THR A 473 25.30 -1.63 -31.60
CA THR A 473 26.21 -1.39 -32.76
C THR A 473 27.09 -0.15 -32.60
N GLY A 474 27.03 0.54 -31.45
CA GLY A 474 27.85 1.74 -31.21
C GLY A 474 27.43 2.97 -32.03
N THR A 475 26.33 2.90 -32.78
CA THR A 475 25.86 4.05 -33.59
C THR A 475 25.50 5.25 -32.71
N GLY A 476 24.97 5.00 -31.47
CA GLY A 476 24.67 6.05 -30.51
C GLY A 476 25.91 6.71 -29.90
N SER A 477 27.02 5.98 -29.74
CA SER A 477 28.27 6.52 -29.17
C SER A 477 28.93 7.55 -30.11
N LYS A 478 28.66 7.46 -31.40
CA LYS A 478 29.13 8.46 -32.40
C LYS A 478 28.41 9.81 -32.27
N PHE A 479 27.26 9.85 -31.54
CA PHE A 479 26.40 11.05 -31.46
C PHE A 479 26.25 11.62 -30.03
N THR A 480 27.13 11.28 -29.11
CA THR A 480 27.16 11.85 -27.75
C THR A 480 26.00 11.44 -26.82
N PHE A 481 25.16 10.48 -27.21
CA PHE A 481 24.05 9.99 -26.37
C PHE A 481 24.18 8.46 -26.16
N PRO A 482 24.91 8.00 -25.14
CA PRO A 482 25.07 6.57 -24.89
C PRO A 482 23.70 5.93 -24.60
N THR A 483 23.44 4.81 -25.28
CA THR A 483 22.19 4.04 -25.13
C THR A 483 22.49 2.62 -24.70
N LEU A 484 21.60 2.08 -23.86
CA LEU A 484 21.59 0.69 -23.45
C LEU A 484 20.57 -0.07 -24.30
N ASN A 485 20.92 -1.24 -24.78
CA ASN A 485 20.02 -2.10 -25.53
C ASN A 485 19.46 -3.19 -24.60
N LEU A 486 18.13 -3.35 -24.60
CA LEU A 486 17.44 -4.38 -23.85
C LEU A 486 17.08 -5.55 -24.78
N ALA A 487 17.58 -6.75 -24.47
CA ALA A 487 17.03 -7.99 -24.99
C ALA A 487 15.79 -8.35 -24.12
N ALA A 488 14.62 -7.88 -24.56
CA ALA A 488 13.38 -8.06 -23.80
C ALA A 488 12.98 -9.53 -23.73
N GLU A 489 12.57 -9.97 -22.55
CA GLU A 489 12.07 -11.33 -22.27
C GLU A 489 10.56 -11.46 -22.53
N GLN A 490 9.84 -10.34 -22.57
CA GLN A 490 8.42 -10.31 -22.86
C GLN A 490 8.17 -10.53 -24.36
N GLU A 491 7.08 -11.24 -24.65
CA GLU A 491 6.62 -11.47 -26.03
C GLU A 491 5.92 -10.22 -26.60
N LEU A 492 5.20 -9.49 -25.74
CA LEU A 492 4.51 -8.28 -26.11
C LEU A 492 5.42 -7.07 -25.95
N LEU A 493 5.68 -6.39 -27.06
CA LEU A 493 6.41 -5.13 -27.08
C LEU A 493 5.46 -3.97 -27.44
N PRO A 494 5.70 -2.75 -26.96
CA PRO A 494 4.92 -1.58 -27.34
C PRO A 494 5.10 -1.24 -28.82
N ALA A 495 4.13 -0.52 -29.39
CA ALA A 495 4.27 0.01 -30.76
C ALA A 495 5.56 0.80 -30.95
N ARG A 496 6.06 0.83 -32.19
CA ARG A 496 7.28 1.59 -32.54
C ARG A 496 7.12 3.06 -32.17
N GLY A 497 8.13 3.61 -31.51
CA GLY A 497 8.12 5.01 -31.11
C GLY A 497 9.08 5.31 -29.99
N VAL A 498 9.07 6.54 -29.55
CA VAL A 498 9.88 7.05 -28.45
C VAL A 498 8.99 7.23 -27.22
N TYR A 499 9.48 6.75 -26.09
CA TYR A 499 8.73 6.68 -24.84
C TYR A 499 9.47 7.36 -23.69
N ILE A 500 8.74 8.01 -22.81
CA ILE A 500 9.22 8.39 -21.49
C ILE A 500 9.23 7.14 -20.64
N THR A 501 10.38 6.83 -20.05
CA THR A 501 10.59 5.61 -19.27
C THR A 501 11.36 5.89 -17.99
N ARG A 502 11.35 4.91 -17.08
CA ARG A 502 12.32 4.81 -16.00
C ARG A 502 13.02 3.47 -16.09
N THR A 503 14.32 3.49 -15.87
CA THR A 503 15.17 2.30 -15.91
C THR A 503 15.65 1.96 -14.52
N CYS A 504 15.49 0.69 -14.13
CA CYS A 504 15.98 0.13 -12.86
C CYS A 504 16.99 -0.97 -13.16
N PHE A 505 17.96 -1.13 -12.27
CA PHE A 505 18.95 -2.20 -12.34
C PHE A 505 18.83 -3.10 -11.11
N PRO A 506 19.07 -4.41 -11.23
CA PRO A 506 19.06 -5.30 -10.08
C PRO A 506 20.04 -4.83 -9.00
N GLY A 507 19.56 -4.73 -7.77
CA GLY A 507 20.37 -4.25 -6.63
C GLY A 507 20.45 -2.72 -6.48
N ASP A 508 19.97 -1.95 -7.45
CA ASP A 508 19.90 -0.48 -7.34
C ASP A 508 18.53 -0.07 -6.77
N SER A 509 18.53 0.66 -5.66
CA SER A 509 17.31 1.18 -5.04
C SER A 509 16.70 2.36 -5.83
N GLN A 510 17.46 2.97 -6.74
CA GLN A 510 17.04 4.14 -7.50
C GLN A 510 16.63 3.80 -8.92
N SER A 511 15.42 4.22 -9.33
CA SER A 511 15.01 4.20 -10.73
C SER A 511 15.48 5.47 -11.43
N ARG A 512 16.21 5.33 -12.56
CA ARG A 512 16.75 6.44 -13.34
C ARG A 512 15.74 6.92 -14.38
N ARG A 513 15.66 8.23 -14.61
CA ARG A 513 14.87 8.81 -15.69
C ARG A 513 15.49 8.40 -17.01
N SER A 514 14.67 8.04 -17.99
CA SER A 514 15.16 7.59 -19.29
C SER A 514 14.18 7.92 -20.42
N VAL A 515 14.69 7.88 -21.63
CA VAL A 515 13.93 7.90 -22.88
C VAL A 515 14.25 6.61 -23.63
N THR A 516 13.23 5.88 -24.03
CA THR A 516 13.39 4.58 -24.71
C THR A 516 12.80 4.64 -26.11
N ASN A 517 13.59 4.25 -27.09
CA ASN A 517 13.15 4.02 -28.46
C ASN A 517 12.83 2.54 -28.66
N VAL A 518 11.63 2.24 -29.13
CA VAL A 518 11.22 0.94 -29.65
C VAL A 518 11.15 1.06 -31.17
N GLY A 519 12.11 0.49 -31.85
CA GLY A 519 12.27 0.67 -33.32
C GLY A 519 12.74 -0.59 -34.03
N MET A 520 12.81 -0.55 -35.36
CA MET A 520 13.32 -1.67 -36.14
C MET A 520 14.83 -1.56 -36.31
N ARG A 521 15.50 -2.67 -36.09
CA ARG A 521 16.93 -2.79 -36.33
C ARG A 521 17.18 -3.79 -37.47
N PRO A 522 17.90 -3.41 -38.52
CA PRO A 522 18.36 -4.38 -39.51
C PRO A 522 19.29 -5.41 -38.85
N THR A 523 18.98 -6.68 -38.97
CA THR A 523 19.82 -7.79 -38.54
C THR A 523 20.16 -8.68 -39.72
N PHE A 524 21.18 -9.54 -39.62
CA PHE A 524 21.55 -10.49 -40.68
C PHE A 524 20.42 -11.47 -41.04
N ASN A 525 19.46 -11.69 -40.17
CA ASN A 525 18.30 -12.60 -40.35
C ASN A 525 16.96 -11.87 -40.54
N GLY A 526 16.97 -10.57 -40.86
CA GLY A 526 15.75 -9.77 -41.03
C GLY A 526 15.69 -8.56 -40.09
N ASN A 527 14.50 -7.98 -39.98
CA ASN A 527 14.25 -6.81 -39.14
C ASN A 527 13.75 -7.27 -37.76
N ALA A 528 14.52 -7.04 -36.70
CA ALA A 528 14.09 -7.30 -35.32
C ALA A 528 13.72 -5.98 -34.60
N LEU A 529 12.74 -6.03 -33.72
CA LEU A 529 12.44 -4.92 -32.81
C LEU A 529 13.57 -4.76 -31.80
N ALA A 530 14.10 -3.55 -31.71
CA ALA A 530 15.13 -3.17 -30.73
C ALA A 530 14.53 -2.21 -29.69
N VAL A 531 14.92 -2.39 -28.45
CA VAL A 531 14.56 -1.51 -27.33
C VAL A 531 15.83 -0.83 -26.84
N GLU A 532 15.99 0.43 -27.22
CA GLU A 532 17.17 1.24 -26.93
C GLU A 532 16.83 2.32 -25.91
N THR A 533 17.52 2.33 -24.78
CA THR A 533 17.22 3.22 -23.65
C THR A 533 18.39 4.18 -23.40
N HIS A 534 18.11 5.48 -23.43
CA HIS A 534 19.02 6.55 -23.02
C HIS A 534 18.68 7.00 -21.59
N LEU A 535 19.65 6.94 -20.69
CA LEU A 535 19.50 7.41 -19.32
C LEU A 535 19.71 8.93 -19.26
N LEU A 536 18.78 9.64 -18.63
CA LEU A 536 18.88 11.07 -18.43
C LEU A 536 19.74 11.36 -17.18
N ASP A 537 20.55 12.41 -17.27
CA ASP A 537 21.41 12.87 -16.17
C ASP A 537 22.34 11.80 -15.59
N PHE A 538 22.83 10.90 -16.45
CA PHE A 538 23.76 9.85 -16.05
C PHE A 538 25.00 9.88 -16.94
N SER A 539 26.17 9.95 -16.29
CA SER A 539 27.48 9.80 -16.92
C SER A 539 28.25 8.73 -16.16
N GLY A 540 28.67 7.67 -16.83
CA GLY A 540 29.44 6.56 -16.25
C GLY A 540 29.13 5.21 -16.89
N GLU A 541 29.90 4.20 -16.53
CA GLU A 541 29.62 2.82 -16.91
C GLU A 541 28.58 2.19 -16.00
N ILE A 542 27.65 1.43 -16.58
CA ILE A 542 26.67 0.65 -15.82
C ILE A 542 27.11 -0.82 -15.87
N PRO A 543 27.64 -1.37 -14.78
CA PRO A 543 28.12 -2.75 -14.76
C PRO A 543 26.98 -3.80 -14.72
N ALA A 544 25.73 -3.40 -14.94
CA ALA A 544 24.58 -4.27 -14.83
C ALA A 544 24.40 -5.12 -16.09
N LYS A 545 24.29 -6.43 -15.90
CA LYS A 545 23.99 -7.40 -16.97
C LYS A 545 22.51 -7.46 -17.33
N ARG A 546 21.64 -6.91 -16.51
CA ARG A 546 20.17 -6.92 -16.67
C ARG A 546 19.60 -5.54 -16.33
N MET A 547 18.50 -5.19 -16.98
CA MET A 547 17.73 -3.98 -16.66
C MET A 547 16.22 -4.20 -16.79
N GLU A 548 15.49 -3.32 -16.13
CA GLU A 548 14.04 -3.18 -16.18
C GLU A 548 13.69 -1.79 -16.69
N VAL A 549 12.85 -1.72 -17.73
CA VAL A 549 12.38 -0.47 -18.32
C VAL A 549 10.89 -0.31 -18.09
N ARG A 550 10.50 0.72 -17.33
CA ARG A 550 9.12 1.06 -16.97
C ARG A 550 8.59 2.14 -17.91
N PHE A 551 7.55 1.84 -18.68
CA PHE A 551 6.95 2.72 -19.67
C PHE A 551 5.88 3.61 -19.07
N TRP A 552 6.02 4.93 -19.22
CA TRP A 552 5.08 5.91 -18.67
C TRP A 552 4.18 6.53 -19.72
N LYS A 553 4.77 6.98 -20.84
CA LYS A 553 4.05 7.70 -21.89
C LYS A 553 4.78 7.60 -23.23
N ARG A 554 4.04 7.46 -24.32
CA ARG A 554 4.59 7.62 -25.66
C ARG A 554 4.78 9.10 -25.97
N LEU A 555 5.97 9.49 -26.41
CA LEU A 555 6.28 10.85 -26.86
C LEU A 555 5.87 11.07 -28.30
N ARG A 556 6.23 10.13 -29.17
CA ARG A 556 5.96 10.18 -30.59
C ARG A 556 6.12 8.82 -31.28
N GLN A 557 5.66 8.71 -32.49
CA GLN A 557 5.96 7.59 -33.38
C GLN A 557 7.43 7.61 -33.87
N GLU A 558 7.90 6.49 -34.37
CA GLU A 558 9.20 6.41 -35.04
C GLU A 558 9.19 7.31 -36.29
N LYS A 559 10.29 8.02 -36.52
CA LYS A 559 10.46 8.92 -37.70
C LYS A 559 11.80 8.66 -38.35
N LYS A 560 11.83 8.63 -39.68
CA LYS A 560 13.09 8.66 -40.43
C LYS A 560 13.62 10.09 -40.48
N PHE A 561 14.93 10.25 -40.43
CA PHE A 561 15.62 11.52 -40.43
C PHE A 561 16.48 11.63 -41.70
N SER A 562 16.60 12.83 -42.25
CA SER A 562 17.38 13.12 -43.44
C SER A 562 18.90 13.08 -43.20
N GLY A 563 19.31 13.18 -41.91
CA GLY A 563 20.72 13.13 -41.54
C GLY A 563 20.95 13.18 -40.05
N PRO A 564 22.22 13.04 -39.63
CA PRO A 564 22.62 12.97 -38.22
C PRO A 564 22.24 14.19 -37.40
N GLU A 565 22.29 15.38 -38.00
CA GLU A 565 21.96 16.61 -37.26
C GLU A 565 20.48 16.77 -36.96
N GLU A 566 19.59 16.34 -37.87
CA GLU A 566 18.15 16.33 -37.63
C GLU A 566 17.82 15.35 -36.52
N LEU A 567 18.43 14.16 -36.54
CA LEU A 567 18.30 13.16 -35.48
C LEU A 567 18.75 13.73 -34.13
N ARG A 568 19.91 14.37 -34.06
CA ARG A 568 20.45 14.97 -32.82
C ARG A 568 19.50 16.03 -32.25
N ARG A 569 18.98 16.92 -33.08
CA ARG A 569 18.00 17.94 -32.67
C ARG A 569 16.71 17.31 -32.16
N GLN A 570 16.26 16.21 -32.78
CA GLN A 570 15.04 15.53 -32.31
C GLN A 570 15.27 14.82 -30.99
N ILE A 571 16.39 14.13 -30.79
CA ILE A 571 16.74 13.49 -29.48
C ILE A 571 16.77 14.53 -28.37
N ALA A 572 17.36 15.71 -28.62
CA ALA A 572 17.38 16.79 -27.64
C ALA A 572 15.96 17.25 -27.24
N ARG A 573 15.04 17.37 -28.22
CA ARG A 573 13.62 17.70 -27.96
C ARG A 573 12.91 16.60 -27.18
N ASP A 574 13.20 15.34 -27.48
CA ASP A 574 12.61 14.19 -26.76
C ASP A 574 13.08 14.16 -25.29
N ILE A 575 14.36 14.41 -25.04
CA ILE A 575 14.95 14.53 -23.70
C ILE A 575 14.31 15.70 -22.94
N ASP A 576 14.20 16.87 -23.58
CA ASP A 576 13.58 18.04 -22.96
C ASP A 576 12.09 17.80 -22.62
N SER A 577 11.37 17.11 -23.51
CA SER A 577 9.97 16.71 -23.27
C SER A 577 9.84 15.71 -22.13
N ALA A 578 10.76 14.75 -22.00
CA ALA A 578 10.82 13.82 -20.90
C ALA A 578 11.14 14.54 -19.59
N ASN A 579 12.08 15.48 -19.59
CA ASN A 579 12.41 16.28 -18.42
C ASN A 579 11.22 17.15 -17.97
N ARG A 580 10.50 17.79 -18.89
CA ARG A 580 9.26 18.52 -18.56
C ARG A 580 8.21 17.60 -17.96
N PHE A 581 8.04 16.39 -18.50
CA PHE A 581 7.10 15.42 -17.95
C PHE A 581 7.49 15.00 -16.52
N PHE A 582 8.74 14.64 -16.27
CA PHE A 582 9.19 14.26 -14.93
C PHE A 582 9.16 15.43 -13.95
N ASN A 583 9.48 16.64 -14.39
CA ASN A 583 9.36 17.84 -13.59
C ASN A 583 7.90 18.16 -13.24
N ARG A 584 6.97 17.96 -14.20
CA ARG A 584 5.53 18.08 -13.94
C ARG A 584 5.05 17.00 -12.96
N LEU A 585 5.48 15.75 -13.14
CA LEU A 585 5.21 14.66 -12.20
C LEU A 585 5.74 14.97 -10.81
N ARG A 586 6.96 15.52 -10.70
CA ARG A 586 7.54 15.98 -9.45
C ARG A 586 6.73 17.13 -8.86
N LYS A 587 6.37 18.14 -9.67
CA LYS A 587 5.51 19.25 -9.25
C LYS A 587 4.10 18.78 -8.88
N LEU A 588 3.51 17.85 -9.60
CA LEU A 588 2.22 17.24 -9.23
C LEU A 588 2.35 16.42 -7.94
N ARG A 589 3.45 15.71 -7.77
CA ARG A 589 3.78 15.05 -6.50
C ARG A 589 4.06 16.05 -5.40
N SER A 590 4.75 17.16 -5.66
CA SER A 590 4.95 18.24 -4.70
C SER A 590 3.72 19.16 -4.57
N ALA A 591 2.90 19.34 -5.60
CA ALA A 591 1.63 20.06 -5.52
C ALA A 591 0.48 19.21 -4.95
N GLN A 592 0.59 17.90 -4.98
CA GLN A 592 -0.22 16.98 -4.14
C GLN A 592 0.33 16.91 -2.71
N LEU A 593 1.46 17.57 -2.44
CA LEU A 593 2.10 17.81 -1.15
C LEU A 593 1.78 19.22 -0.59
N VAL A 594 0.98 20.03 -1.33
CA VAL A 594 0.45 21.33 -0.89
C VAL A 594 -1.06 21.21 -0.71
#